data_d968247e10c0250586acf7a2baf2bb13
#
_entry.id   d968247e10c0250586acf7a2baf2bb13
#
_cell.length_a   1.000
_cell.length_b   1.000
_cell.length_c   1.000
_cell.angle_alpha   90.00
_cell.angle_beta   90.00
_cell.angle_gamma   90.00
#
_symmetry.space_group_name_H-M   'P 1'
#
loop_
_entity.id
_entity.type
_entity.pdbx_description
1 polymer ?
#
loop_
_entity_poly.entity_id
_entity_poly.type
_entity_poly.pdbx_seq_one_letter_code
_entity_poly.pdbx_strand_id
1 'polypeptide(L)'
;MTIDEYKKEVKQIRPQMLFIAQSYLRDNDEAEDVVQDVLLKLWQLLDTLRLPMSPLASVLVKNRCIDVLRLHRYMVEVKDSIVDEQQREDDRYDAVMAIIDSLPTMQQTIMRLRHMEGMEISDIAKLTDSKEATVRKALSRARQAIKTQFLKLNSNE
;
A
#
# COMPACT_ATOMS: atom_id res chain seq x y z
N MET A 1 0.49 -19.93 -5.17
CA MET A 1 0.06 -19.67 -6.56
C MET A 1 1.23 -19.92 -7.51
N THR A 2 0.97 -20.58 -8.62
CA THR A 2 1.99 -20.80 -9.65
C THR A 2 2.11 -19.58 -10.56
N ILE A 3 3.22 -19.51 -11.33
CA ILE A 3 3.43 -18.42 -12.29
C ILE A 3 2.34 -18.42 -13.36
N ASP A 4 1.94 -19.60 -13.83
CA ASP A 4 0.88 -19.72 -14.85
C ASP A 4 -0.49 -19.27 -14.32
N GLU A 5 -0.82 -19.61 -13.09
CA GLU A 5 -2.04 -19.15 -12.41
C GLU A 5 -2.01 -17.61 -12.27
N TYR A 6 -0.88 -17.06 -11.88
CA TYR A 6 -0.71 -15.61 -11.77
C TYR A 6 -0.94 -14.91 -13.12
N LYS A 7 -0.33 -15.43 -14.19
CA LYS A 7 -0.51 -14.86 -15.53
C LYS A 7 -1.97 -14.86 -15.98
N LYS A 8 -2.69 -15.95 -15.71
CA LYS A 8 -4.12 -16.05 -16.01
C LYS A 8 -4.93 -15.05 -15.23
N GLU A 9 -4.68 -14.95 -13.91
CA GLU A 9 -5.36 -14.00 -13.05
C GLU A 9 -5.12 -12.56 -13.51
N VAL A 10 -3.89 -12.20 -13.85
CA VAL A 10 -3.54 -10.85 -14.31
C VAL A 10 -4.35 -10.48 -15.55
N LYS A 11 -4.47 -11.38 -16.51
CA LYS A 11 -5.27 -11.13 -17.72
C LYS A 11 -6.73 -10.83 -17.38
N GLN A 12 -7.28 -11.52 -16.39
CA GLN A 12 -8.69 -11.38 -15.99
C GLN A 12 -8.94 -10.12 -15.17
N ILE A 13 -8.03 -9.78 -14.26
CA ILE A 13 -8.26 -8.69 -13.29
C ILE A 13 -7.69 -7.34 -13.74
N ARG A 14 -6.74 -7.32 -14.67
CA ARG A 14 -6.10 -6.07 -15.11
C ARG A 14 -7.09 -5.00 -15.59
N PRO A 15 -8.11 -5.33 -16.42
CA PRO A 15 -9.11 -4.33 -16.79
C PRO A 15 -9.86 -3.74 -15.61
N GLN A 16 -10.21 -4.55 -14.62
CA GLN A 16 -10.86 -4.10 -13.40
C GLN A 16 -9.93 -3.21 -12.57
N MET A 17 -8.66 -3.58 -12.43
CA MET A 17 -7.67 -2.77 -11.74
C MET A 17 -7.52 -1.40 -12.39
N LEU A 18 -7.44 -1.37 -13.71
CA LEU A 18 -7.32 -0.13 -14.47
C LEU A 18 -8.57 0.74 -14.31
N PHE A 19 -9.75 0.14 -14.33
CA PHE A 19 -11.00 0.84 -14.10
C PHE A 19 -11.03 1.52 -12.72
N ILE A 20 -10.61 0.81 -11.69
CA ILE A 20 -10.51 1.37 -10.33
C ILE A 20 -9.51 2.54 -10.32
N ALA A 21 -8.33 2.35 -10.90
CA ALA A 21 -7.31 3.41 -10.94
C ALA A 21 -7.82 4.64 -11.69
N GLN A 22 -8.51 4.47 -12.81
CA GLN A 22 -9.09 5.57 -13.58
C GLN A 22 -10.21 6.29 -12.83
N SER A 23 -10.89 5.63 -11.91
CA SER A 23 -11.91 6.27 -11.09
C SER A 23 -11.34 7.24 -10.06
N TYR A 24 -10.08 7.05 -9.67
CA TYR A 24 -9.37 7.93 -8.73
C TYR A 24 -8.47 8.93 -9.44
N LEU A 25 -7.81 8.53 -10.54
CA LEU A 25 -6.81 9.32 -11.25
C LEU A 25 -7.33 9.71 -12.62
N ARG A 26 -7.22 10.98 -12.97
CA ARG A 26 -7.66 11.51 -14.27
C ARG A 26 -6.67 11.21 -15.39
N ASP A 27 -5.39 11.07 -15.06
CA ASP A 27 -4.31 10.79 -16.00
C ASP A 27 -4.23 9.27 -16.24
N ASN A 28 -4.36 8.86 -17.51
CA ASN A 28 -4.30 7.44 -17.87
C ASN A 28 -2.91 6.84 -17.65
N ASP A 29 -1.85 7.61 -17.85
CA ASP A 29 -0.47 7.15 -17.62
C ASP A 29 -0.23 6.88 -16.13
N GLU A 30 -0.72 7.76 -15.26
CA GLU A 30 -0.64 7.53 -13.80
C GLU A 30 -1.46 6.30 -13.39
N ALA A 31 -2.65 6.11 -13.96
CA ALA A 31 -3.47 4.94 -13.69
C ALA A 31 -2.78 3.65 -14.10
N GLU A 32 -2.15 3.62 -15.27
CA GLU A 32 -1.36 2.47 -15.74
C GLU A 32 -0.16 2.21 -14.83
N ASP A 33 0.53 3.26 -14.37
CA ASP A 33 1.66 3.13 -13.46
C ASP A 33 1.24 2.50 -12.13
N VAL A 34 0.09 2.91 -11.60
CA VAL A 34 -0.47 2.33 -10.37
C VAL A 34 -0.75 0.84 -10.56
N VAL A 35 -1.37 0.47 -11.68
CA VAL A 35 -1.66 -0.94 -11.98
C VAL A 35 -0.37 -1.75 -12.05
N GLN A 36 0.65 -1.25 -12.72
CA GLN A 36 1.95 -1.93 -12.82
C GLN A 36 2.62 -2.08 -11.47
N ASP A 37 2.62 -1.03 -10.64
CA ASP A 37 3.18 -1.09 -9.29
C ASP A 37 2.49 -2.15 -8.43
N VAL A 38 1.17 -2.23 -8.50
CA VAL A 38 0.40 -3.22 -7.76
C VAL A 38 0.67 -4.63 -8.27
N LEU A 39 0.74 -4.81 -9.58
CA LEU A 39 1.07 -6.12 -10.17
C LEU A 39 2.46 -6.59 -9.74
N LEU A 40 3.43 -5.67 -9.65
CA LEU A 40 4.76 -6.01 -9.15
C LEU A 40 4.72 -6.44 -7.68
N LYS A 41 3.96 -5.76 -6.85
CA LYS A 41 3.78 -6.14 -5.43
C LYS A 41 3.12 -7.52 -5.31
N LEU A 42 2.09 -7.79 -6.10
CA LEU A 42 1.44 -9.10 -6.13
C LEU A 42 2.42 -10.19 -6.58
N TRP A 43 3.27 -9.90 -7.55
CA TRP A 43 4.32 -10.81 -7.98
C TRP A 43 5.29 -11.12 -6.84
N GLN A 44 5.69 -10.13 -6.06
CA GLN A 44 6.56 -10.31 -4.90
C GLN A 44 5.92 -11.16 -3.81
N LEU A 45 4.58 -11.20 -3.77
CA LEU A 45 3.80 -12.00 -2.82
C LEU A 45 3.36 -13.35 -3.39
N LEU A 46 3.89 -13.75 -4.54
CA LEU A 46 3.41 -14.91 -5.31
C LEU A 46 3.25 -16.18 -4.46
N ASP A 47 4.23 -16.45 -3.58
CA ASP A 47 4.23 -17.65 -2.72
C ASP A 47 3.10 -17.66 -1.70
N THR A 48 2.55 -16.50 -1.36
CA THR A 48 1.50 -16.34 -0.35
C THR A 48 0.16 -15.97 -0.94
N LEU A 49 0.10 -15.73 -2.27
CA LEU A 49 -1.15 -15.34 -2.92
C LEU A 49 -2.14 -16.48 -2.99
N ARG A 50 -3.39 -16.13 -2.78
CA ARG A 50 -4.53 -17.03 -2.83
C ARG A 50 -5.44 -16.66 -3.99
N LEU A 51 -5.98 -17.67 -4.65
CA LEU A 51 -7.02 -17.48 -5.67
C LEU A 51 -8.39 -17.30 -5.01
N PRO A 52 -9.23 -16.39 -5.47
CA PRO A 52 -8.93 -15.36 -6.47
C PRO A 52 -8.12 -14.21 -5.86
N MET A 53 -7.24 -13.58 -6.61
CA MET A 53 -6.45 -12.46 -6.09
C MET A 53 -7.11 -11.09 -6.29
N SER A 54 -8.28 -11.04 -6.95
CA SER A 54 -9.01 -9.80 -7.23
C SER A 54 -9.33 -8.98 -5.97
N PRO A 55 -9.77 -9.56 -4.84
CA PRO A 55 -10.05 -8.77 -3.64
C PRO A 55 -8.82 -8.03 -3.12
N LEU A 56 -7.68 -8.71 -3.04
CA LEU A 56 -6.43 -8.08 -2.61
C LEU A 56 -5.95 -7.04 -3.62
N ALA A 57 -5.99 -7.37 -4.90
CA ALA A 57 -5.58 -6.47 -5.98
C ALA A 57 -6.38 -5.16 -5.93
N SER A 58 -7.70 -5.25 -5.76
CA SER A 58 -8.58 -4.07 -5.70
C SER A 58 -8.23 -3.14 -4.53
N VAL A 59 -7.96 -3.70 -3.36
CA VAL A 59 -7.55 -2.93 -2.18
C VAL A 59 -6.21 -2.24 -2.42
N LEU A 60 -5.24 -2.95 -2.99
CA LEU A 60 -3.90 -2.40 -3.25
C LEU A 60 -3.94 -1.28 -4.28
N VAL A 61 -4.76 -1.41 -5.34
CA VAL A 61 -4.93 -0.35 -6.34
C VAL A 61 -5.52 0.90 -5.71
N LYS A 62 -6.59 0.74 -4.95
CA LYS A 62 -7.22 1.86 -4.23
C LYS A 62 -6.22 2.57 -3.32
N ASN A 63 -5.48 1.82 -2.51
CA ASN A 63 -4.51 2.39 -1.58
C ASN A 63 -3.41 3.15 -2.32
N ARG A 64 -2.92 2.60 -3.42
CA ARG A 64 -1.88 3.26 -4.21
C ARG A 64 -2.40 4.55 -4.86
N CYS A 65 -3.64 4.55 -5.34
CA CYS A 65 -4.26 5.76 -5.89
C CYS A 65 -4.39 6.87 -4.84
N ILE A 66 -4.80 6.51 -3.63
CA ILE A 66 -4.89 7.47 -2.52
C ILE A 66 -3.52 8.07 -2.22
N ASP A 67 -2.46 7.26 -2.21
CA ASP A 67 -1.08 7.74 -2.02
C ASP A 67 -0.67 8.74 -3.12
N VAL A 68 -0.99 8.44 -4.37
CA VAL A 68 -0.68 9.33 -5.51
C VAL A 68 -1.41 10.66 -5.38
N LEU A 69 -2.71 10.62 -5.06
CA LEU A 69 -3.51 11.83 -4.86
C LEU A 69 -3.00 12.67 -3.69
N ARG A 70 -2.55 12.01 -2.62
CA ARG A 70 -1.96 12.67 -1.46
C ARG A 70 -0.65 13.36 -1.83
N LEU A 71 0.19 12.70 -2.62
CA LEU A 71 1.43 13.28 -3.13
C LEU A 71 1.16 14.51 -4.00
N HIS A 72 0.16 14.46 -4.89
CA HIS A 72 -0.24 15.61 -5.71
C HIS A 72 -0.65 16.78 -4.84
N ARG A 73 -1.47 16.55 -3.82
CA ARG A 73 -1.91 17.59 -2.89
C ARG A 73 -0.72 18.21 -2.15
N TYR A 74 0.21 17.39 -1.68
CA TYR A 74 1.43 17.83 -1.03
C TYR A 74 2.26 18.73 -1.94
N MET A 75 2.45 18.36 -3.20
CA MET A 75 3.21 19.14 -4.18
C MET A 75 2.58 20.50 -4.46
N VAL A 76 1.27 20.59 -4.47
CA VAL A 76 0.55 21.87 -4.63
C VAL A 76 0.70 22.75 -3.38
N GLU A 77 0.55 22.18 -2.19
CA GLU A 77 0.64 22.91 -0.92
C GLU A 77 2.04 23.48 -0.65
N VAL A 78 3.09 22.78 -1.06
CA VAL A 78 4.49 23.25 -0.90
C VAL A 78 4.75 24.53 -1.67
N LYS A 79 4.01 24.80 -2.74
CA LYS A 79 4.13 26.05 -3.51
C LYS A 79 3.52 27.27 -2.83
N ASP A 80 2.57 27.07 -1.91
CA ASP A 80 1.84 28.13 -1.23
C ASP A 80 2.28 28.34 0.23
N SER A 81 3.47 27.94 0.57
CA SER A 81 4.06 27.79 1.90
C SER A 81 3.63 28.80 2.96
N ILE A 82 2.58 28.47 3.72
CA ILE A 82 2.40 28.88 5.10
C ILE A 82 2.48 27.59 5.92
N VAL A 83 3.53 27.43 6.73
CA VAL A 83 3.70 26.26 7.60
C VAL A 83 2.77 26.44 8.79
N ASP A 84 1.59 25.81 8.75
CA ASP A 84 0.71 25.67 9.90
C ASP A 84 0.85 24.28 10.55
N GLU A 85 0.14 24.03 11.64
CA GLU A 85 0.17 22.75 12.35
C GLU A 85 -0.33 21.59 11.46
N GLN A 86 -1.27 21.87 10.56
CA GLN A 86 -1.81 20.91 9.61
C GLN A 86 -0.72 20.41 8.67
N GLN A 87 0.14 21.29 8.19
CA GLN A 87 1.28 20.95 7.35
C GLN A 87 2.25 20.02 8.09
N ARG A 88 2.51 20.25 9.36
CA ARG A 88 3.39 19.40 10.18
C ARG A 88 2.81 18.01 10.39
N GLU A 89 1.49 17.90 10.59
CA GLU A 89 0.80 16.61 10.70
C GLU A 89 0.85 15.86 9.38
N ASP A 90 0.62 16.54 8.26
CA ASP A 90 0.71 15.96 6.93
C ASP A 90 2.14 15.50 6.63
N ASP A 91 3.15 16.27 7.01
CA ASP A 91 4.57 15.89 6.84
C ASP A 91 4.92 14.66 7.66
N ARG A 92 4.43 14.55 8.88
CA ARG A 92 4.63 13.35 9.72
C ARG A 92 3.96 12.14 9.11
N TYR A 93 2.75 12.30 8.62
CA TYR A 93 2.04 11.21 7.94
C TYR A 93 2.79 10.75 6.70
N ASP A 94 3.25 11.68 5.88
CA ASP A 94 4.01 11.37 4.67
C ASP A 94 5.33 10.66 5.00
N ALA A 95 6.00 11.08 6.08
CA ALA A 95 7.22 10.42 6.56
C ALA A 95 6.93 8.98 6.99
N VAL A 96 5.83 8.75 7.73
CA VAL A 96 5.42 7.40 8.14
C VAL A 96 5.06 6.55 6.93
N MET A 97 4.34 7.09 5.95
CA MET A 97 3.98 6.37 4.74
C MET A 97 5.21 6.00 3.91
N ALA A 98 6.21 6.88 3.85
CA ALA A 98 7.48 6.57 3.18
C ALA A 98 8.21 5.41 3.88
N ILE A 99 8.20 5.37 5.21
CA ILE A 99 8.76 4.24 5.97
C ILE A 99 8.00 2.95 5.67
N ILE A 100 6.67 2.99 5.66
CA ILE A 100 5.82 1.82 5.33
C ILE A 100 6.17 1.30 3.93
N ASP A 101 6.34 2.19 2.96
CA ASP A 101 6.70 1.83 1.59
C ASP A 101 8.09 1.18 1.49
N SER A 102 8.97 1.43 2.44
CA SER A 102 10.30 0.80 2.50
C SER A 102 10.31 -0.58 3.17
N LEU A 103 9.22 -0.98 3.83
CA LEU A 103 9.14 -2.26 4.52
C LEU A 103 9.06 -3.43 3.53
N PRO A 104 9.46 -4.64 3.96
CA PRO A 104 9.22 -5.83 3.15
C PRO A 104 7.75 -5.92 2.72
N THR A 105 7.51 -6.38 1.51
CA THR A 105 6.18 -6.29 0.85
C THR A 105 5.06 -6.88 1.69
N MET A 106 5.27 -8.02 2.34
CA MET A 106 4.26 -8.63 3.21
C MET A 106 3.93 -7.75 4.42
N GLN A 107 4.95 -7.19 5.08
CA GLN A 107 4.76 -6.30 6.22
C GLN A 107 4.03 -5.02 5.79
N GLN A 108 4.43 -4.45 4.67
CA GLN A 108 3.79 -3.27 4.08
C GLN A 108 2.31 -3.53 3.80
N THR A 109 2.01 -4.63 3.12
CA THR A 109 0.64 -5.01 2.74
C THR A 109 -0.24 -5.20 3.98
N ILE A 110 0.23 -5.96 4.95
CA ILE A 110 -0.51 -6.23 6.18
C ILE A 110 -0.74 -4.94 6.98
N MET A 111 0.27 -4.08 7.06
CA MET A 111 0.15 -2.78 7.75
C MET A 111 -0.92 -1.91 7.11
N ARG A 112 -0.93 -1.83 5.79
CA ARG A 112 -1.94 -1.05 5.05
C ARG A 112 -3.35 -1.61 5.23
N LEU A 113 -3.51 -2.92 5.17
CA LEU A 113 -4.80 -3.57 5.36
C LEU A 113 -5.35 -3.31 6.76
N ARG A 114 -4.50 -3.34 7.77
CA ARG A 114 -4.92 -3.11 9.15
C ARG A 114 -5.24 -1.64 9.43
N HIS A 115 -4.37 -0.74 9.05
CA HIS A 115 -4.46 0.67 9.45
C HIS A 115 -5.18 1.56 8.45
N MET A 116 -5.11 1.28 7.15
CA MET A 116 -5.81 2.08 6.14
C MET A 116 -7.21 1.54 5.86
N GLU A 117 -7.37 0.22 5.81
CA GLU A 117 -8.65 -0.43 5.52
C GLU A 117 -9.43 -0.82 6.78
N GLY A 118 -8.79 -0.78 7.94
CA GLY A 118 -9.44 -1.13 9.21
C GLY A 118 -9.83 -2.60 9.32
N MET A 119 -9.15 -3.49 8.60
CA MET A 119 -9.50 -4.91 8.57
C MET A 119 -9.12 -5.61 9.88
N GLU A 120 -9.94 -6.57 10.27
CA GLU A 120 -9.64 -7.46 11.38
C GLU A 120 -8.49 -8.42 11.02
N ILE A 121 -7.74 -8.84 12.02
CA ILE A 121 -6.60 -9.77 11.82
C ILE A 121 -7.05 -11.05 11.13
N SER A 122 -8.22 -11.60 11.51
CA SER A 122 -8.77 -12.81 10.90
C SER A 122 -9.03 -12.62 9.39
N ASP A 123 -9.54 -11.47 8.99
CA ASP A 123 -9.83 -11.17 7.59
C ASP A 123 -8.53 -10.95 6.78
N ILE A 124 -7.55 -10.29 7.38
CA ILE A 124 -6.23 -10.13 6.76
C ILE A 124 -5.57 -11.50 6.54
N ALA A 125 -5.67 -12.38 7.53
CA ALA A 125 -5.11 -13.74 7.43
C ALA A 125 -5.73 -14.51 6.27
N LYS A 126 -7.04 -14.42 6.10
CA LYS A 126 -7.75 -15.05 4.98
C LYS A 126 -7.32 -14.46 3.63
N LEU A 127 -7.24 -13.13 3.56
CA LEU A 127 -6.92 -12.42 2.32
C LEU A 127 -5.47 -12.68 1.85
N THR A 128 -4.55 -12.81 2.79
CA THR A 128 -3.13 -13.03 2.52
C THR A 128 -2.72 -14.50 2.58
N ASP A 129 -3.67 -15.40 2.76
CA ASP A 129 -3.43 -16.85 2.93
C ASP A 129 -2.38 -17.14 3.99
N SER A 130 -2.49 -16.46 5.13
CA SER A 130 -1.58 -16.57 6.25
C SER A 130 -2.33 -17.00 7.51
N LYS A 131 -1.59 -17.42 8.52
CA LYS A 131 -2.13 -17.66 9.85
C LYS A 131 -2.26 -16.33 10.59
N GLU A 132 -3.23 -16.23 11.51
CA GLU A 132 -3.40 -15.03 12.34
C GLU A 132 -2.13 -14.69 13.12
N ALA A 133 -1.42 -15.70 13.65
CA ALA A 133 -0.15 -15.51 14.34
C ALA A 133 0.89 -14.86 13.42
N THR A 134 0.94 -15.25 12.16
CA THR A 134 1.84 -14.66 11.17
C THR A 134 1.49 -13.19 10.92
N VAL A 135 0.20 -12.87 10.83
CA VAL A 135 -0.27 -11.49 10.65
C VAL A 135 0.12 -10.63 11.86
N ARG A 136 -0.12 -11.11 13.08
CA ARG A 136 0.26 -10.39 14.31
C ARG A 136 1.77 -10.13 14.37
N LYS A 137 2.57 -11.12 14.01
CA LYS A 137 4.02 -11.02 13.98
C LYS A 137 4.49 -9.99 12.95
N ALA A 138 3.90 -10.01 11.77
CA ALA A 138 4.21 -9.04 10.71
C ALA A 138 3.86 -7.61 11.15
N LEU A 139 2.69 -7.40 11.78
CA LEU A 139 2.28 -6.12 12.33
C LEU A 139 3.24 -5.64 13.41
N SER A 140 3.65 -6.53 14.33
CA SER A 140 4.58 -6.19 15.39
C SER A 140 5.93 -5.73 14.83
N ARG A 141 6.47 -6.48 13.86
CA ARG A 141 7.74 -6.13 13.20
C ARG A 141 7.63 -4.82 12.41
N ALA A 142 6.52 -4.61 11.71
CA ALA A 142 6.29 -3.38 10.96
C ALA A 142 6.22 -2.17 11.89
N ARG A 143 5.47 -2.27 12.98
CA ARG A 143 5.36 -1.19 13.98
C ARG A 143 6.70 -0.86 14.62
N GLN A 144 7.49 -1.88 14.93
CA GLN A 144 8.83 -1.71 15.51
C GLN A 144 9.77 -1.01 14.52
N ALA A 145 9.74 -1.40 13.26
CA ALA A 145 10.55 -0.78 12.20
C ALA A 145 10.16 0.69 11.99
N ILE A 146 8.86 0.97 11.95
CA ILE A 146 8.34 2.35 11.81
C ILE A 146 8.82 3.20 12.97
N LYS A 147 8.66 2.72 14.20
CA LYS A 147 9.09 3.44 15.41
C LYS A 147 10.59 3.75 15.38
N THR A 148 11.41 2.75 15.05
CA THR A 148 12.87 2.89 15.00
C THR A 148 13.28 3.90 13.95
N GLN A 149 12.76 3.81 12.74
CA GLN A 149 13.11 4.71 11.64
C GLN A 149 12.59 6.12 11.85
N PHE A 150 11.39 6.26 12.40
CA PHE A 150 10.80 7.57 12.71
C PHE A 150 11.61 8.32 13.77
N LEU A 151 12.06 7.62 14.82
CA LEU A 151 12.92 8.21 15.85
C LEU A 151 14.27 8.64 15.28
N LYS A 152 14.85 7.88 14.35
CA LYS A 152 16.10 8.26 13.68
C LYS A 152 15.94 9.55 12.88
N LEU A 153 14.83 9.71 12.16
CA LEU A 153 14.55 10.92 11.39
C LEU A 153 14.45 12.14 12.32
N ASN A 154 13.79 12.00 13.45
CA ASN A 154 13.63 13.09 14.42
C ASN A 154 14.92 13.43 15.16
N SER A 155 15.84 12.47 15.33
CA SER A 155 17.11 12.71 16.04
C SER A 155 18.16 13.40 15.19
N ASN A 156 17.97 13.47 13.86
CA ASN A 156 18.89 14.12 12.92
C ASN A 156 18.49 15.59 12.63
N GLU A 157 17.48 16.10 13.31
CA GLU A 157 17.12 17.52 13.31
C GLU A 157 17.94 18.28 14.40
#